data_62127d20392f3d6315db9f006739c899
#
_entry.id   62127d20392f3d6315db9f006739c899
#
_cell.length_a   1.000
_cell.length_b   1.000
_cell.length_c   1.000
_cell.angle_alpha   90.00
_cell.angle_beta   90.00
_cell.angle_gamma   90.00
#
_symmetry.space_group_name_H-M   'P 1'
#
loop_
_entity.id
_entity.type
_entity.pdbx_description
1 polymer ?
#
loop_
_entity_poly.entity_id
_entity_poly.type
_entity_poly.pdbx_seq_one_letter_code
_entity_poly.pdbx_strand_id
1 'polypeptide(L)'
;MPTVHRSAISDFGSISDQIGVYASVKALFQTRRRSLFYRFAYEEDMPKGASTTIKFRRWLNIAPSTAPIQGSTTPDPSKQDVTDITATIQQYGLWLPQPKHIEDTIGDPVLNRAINALSHNMRMTYEQIAYNILRMGANVFYATGSTSQDRTAVGTGAGNGVLTLAKLREVVESLEANDVEQITEMIHADIKIGTKPVEDCYIAVCHSDLGRTIRDLPGFLKPVEYAKNEDILPGEMGAVENVRFVKHNVVQPFKGAGSSNTNVKNTAGKADVYPILIFGKEAFGMTRLKGVEFNKILVANAQVTSADPLGQRGTAGWNGWFTTKILEDDYMARLEVTSPKA
;
A
#
# COMPACT_ATOMS: atom_id res chain seq x y z
N MET A 1 5.47 -16.52 -36.09
CA MET A 1 5.44 -17.55 -35.03
C MET A 1 6.14 -16.97 -33.80
N PRO A 2 5.51 -16.84 -32.65
CA PRO A 2 6.21 -16.34 -31.48
C PRO A 2 7.18 -17.42 -30.98
N THR A 3 8.43 -17.07 -30.89
CA THR A 3 9.48 -17.89 -30.29
C THR A 3 9.18 -18.07 -28.79
N VAL A 4 8.74 -19.25 -28.42
CA VAL A 4 8.61 -19.63 -27.00
C VAL A 4 10.04 -19.67 -26.44
N HIS A 5 10.38 -18.71 -25.57
CA HIS A 5 11.63 -18.75 -24.84
C HIS A 5 11.70 -20.00 -23.98
N ARG A 6 12.54 -20.93 -24.36
CA ARG A 6 12.81 -22.20 -23.64
C ARG A 6 13.48 -22.02 -22.27
N SER A 7 13.81 -20.80 -21.87
CA SER A 7 14.64 -20.50 -20.68
C SER A 7 13.88 -20.37 -19.36
N ALA A 8 12.58 -20.63 -19.33
CA ALA A 8 11.75 -20.48 -18.11
C ALA A 8 11.17 -21.80 -17.58
N ILE A 9 11.66 -22.93 -18.01
CA ILE A 9 11.25 -24.23 -17.44
C ILE A 9 12.18 -24.51 -16.28
N SER A 10 11.63 -24.65 -15.08
CA SER A 10 12.36 -25.14 -13.90
C SER A 10 12.78 -26.59 -14.17
N ASP A 11 13.97 -26.76 -14.69
CA ASP A 11 14.60 -28.06 -14.89
C ASP A 11 15.39 -28.44 -13.64
N PHE A 12 15.80 -29.73 -13.52
CA PHE A 12 16.61 -30.23 -12.39
C PHE A 12 17.86 -29.39 -12.08
N GLY A 13 18.39 -28.65 -13.07
CA GLY A 13 19.51 -27.72 -12.89
C GLY A 13 19.17 -26.38 -12.24
N SER A 14 17.88 -26.00 -12.15
CA SER A 14 17.44 -24.75 -11.52
C SER A 14 16.95 -24.96 -10.09
N ILE A 15 16.70 -26.21 -9.69
CA ILE A 15 16.37 -26.60 -8.33
C ILE A 15 17.67 -27.14 -7.71
N SER A 16 18.43 -26.25 -7.07
CA SER A 16 19.72 -26.58 -6.48
C SER A 16 19.64 -27.78 -5.54
N ASP A 17 20.55 -28.75 -5.75
CA ASP A 17 21.04 -29.78 -4.79
C ASP A 17 20.05 -30.56 -3.90
N GLN A 18 18.77 -30.56 -4.21
CA GLN A 18 17.81 -31.42 -3.48
C GLN A 18 17.73 -32.86 -4.03
N ILE A 19 18.43 -33.11 -5.13
CA ILE A 19 18.51 -34.44 -5.74
C ILE A 19 19.59 -35.25 -5.00
N GLY A 20 19.17 -36.13 -4.11
CA GLY A 20 20.06 -37.03 -3.35
C GLY A 20 20.26 -36.63 -1.88
N VAL A 21 19.74 -35.48 -1.43
CA VAL A 21 19.73 -35.09 -0.02
C VAL A 21 18.31 -35.25 0.52
N TYR A 22 18.15 -35.85 1.69
CA TYR A 22 16.87 -35.91 2.40
C TYR A 22 16.38 -34.48 2.68
N ALA A 23 15.51 -33.99 1.83
CA ALA A 23 14.89 -32.69 2.04
C ALA A 23 13.93 -32.77 3.21
N SER A 24 14.21 -32.04 4.29
CA SER A 24 13.27 -31.89 5.39
C SER A 24 11.91 -31.45 4.85
N VAL A 25 10.86 -32.20 5.12
CA VAL A 25 9.47 -31.91 4.72
C VAL A 25 8.95 -30.60 5.33
N LYS A 26 9.65 -30.05 6.33
CA LYS A 26 9.37 -28.73 6.90
C LYS A 26 9.91 -27.64 5.97
N ALA A 27 9.06 -27.16 5.09
CA ALA A 27 9.34 -25.92 4.35
C ALA A 27 9.57 -24.77 5.33
N LEU A 28 10.66 -24.04 5.15
CA LEU A 28 10.86 -22.77 5.84
C LEU A 28 9.69 -21.84 5.48
N PHE A 29 9.08 -21.24 6.49
CA PHE A 29 8.00 -20.30 6.28
C PHE A 29 8.51 -19.12 5.46
N GLN A 30 7.93 -18.93 4.29
CA GLN A 30 8.15 -17.68 3.55
C GLN A 30 7.61 -16.51 4.35
N THR A 31 8.42 -15.46 4.50
CA THR A 31 7.99 -14.23 5.13
C THR A 31 6.83 -13.62 4.35
N ARG A 32 5.64 -13.65 4.93
CA ARG A 32 4.43 -13.10 4.29
C ARG A 32 4.26 -11.65 4.71
N ARG A 33 4.35 -10.73 3.76
CA ARG A 33 3.93 -9.34 3.99
C ARG A 33 2.41 -9.28 4.02
N ARG A 34 1.86 -8.40 4.85
CA ARG A 34 0.41 -8.23 4.98
C ARG A 34 -0.08 -7.23 3.94
N SER A 35 -1.28 -7.44 3.42
CA SER A 35 -1.99 -6.46 2.60
C SER A 35 -2.48 -5.33 3.51
N LEU A 36 -2.26 -4.09 3.12
CA LEU A 36 -2.56 -2.91 3.94
C LEU A 36 -3.41 -1.88 3.20
N PHE A 37 -2.97 -1.42 2.03
CA PHE A 37 -3.67 -0.34 1.30
C PHE A 37 -5.10 -0.69 0.94
N TYR A 38 -5.34 -1.95 0.60
CA TYR A 38 -6.67 -2.44 0.28
C TYR A 38 -7.69 -2.23 1.41
N ARG A 39 -7.25 -2.24 2.66
CA ARG A 39 -8.12 -2.09 3.84
C ARG A 39 -8.67 -0.67 4.01
N PHE A 40 -7.96 0.33 3.51
CA PHE A 40 -8.27 1.75 3.70
C PHE A 40 -8.79 2.43 2.43
N ALA A 41 -8.86 1.69 1.34
CA ALA A 41 -9.36 2.19 0.07
C ALA A 41 -10.89 2.25 0.07
N TYR A 42 -11.44 3.23 -0.65
CA TYR A 42 -12.82 3.19 -1.07
C TYR A 42 -12.98 2.09 -2.14
N GLU A 43 -13.75 1.05 -1.85
CA GLU A 43 -13.95 -0.08 -2.76
C GLU A 43 -15.20 0.10 -3.59
N GLU A 44 -15.06 0.02 -4.90
CA GLU A 44 -16.18 -0.04 -5.83
C GLU A 44 -15.95 -1.13 -6.88
N ASP A 45 -16.87 -2.07 -6.93
CA ASP A 45 -16.80 -3.19 -7.86
C ASP A 45 -17.42 -2.82 -9.22
N MET A 46 -16.67 -3.04 -10.31
CA MET A 46 -17.18 -2.85 -11.66
C MET A 46 -17.94 -4.09 -12.13
N PRO A 47 -19.16 -3.96 -12.65
CA PRO A 47 -19.89 -5.09 -13.23
C PRO A 47 -19.19 -5.66 -14.46
N LYS A 48 -19.20 -6.99 -14.60
CA LYS A 48 -18.68 -7.68 -15.78
C LYS A 48 -19.42 -7.26 -17.05
N GLY A 49 -18.70 -6.94 -18.11
CA GLY A 49 -19.28 -6.60 -19.41
C GLY A 49 -19.73 -5.15 -19.57
N ALA A 50 -19.56 -4.29 -18.56
CA ALA A 50 -19.97 -2.90 -18.65
C ALA A 50 -18.94 -2.01 -19.39
N SER A 51 -17.69 -2.02 -18.96
CA SER A 51 -16.61 -1.19 -19.54
C SER A 51 -15.27 -1.64 -18.98
N THR A 52 -14.17 -1.05 -19.45
CA THR A 52 -12.84 -1.09 -18.84
C THR A 52 -12.54 0.16 -18.02
N THR A 53 -13.41 1.16 -18.07
CA THR A 53 -13.21 2.44 -17.38
C THR A 53 -14.36 2.68 -16.42
N ILE A 54 -14.03 2.96 -15.16
CA ILE A 54 -14.96 3.37 -14.12
C ILE A 54 -14.84 4.87 -13.90
N LYS A 55 -15.96 5.52 -13.58
CA LYS A 55 -16.00 6.93 -13.17
C LYS A 55 -16.41 7.02 -11.72
N PHE A 56 -15.54 7.51 -10.87
CA PHE A 56 -15.88 7.94 -9.52
C PHE A 56 -16.44 9.34 -9.60
N ARG A 57 -17.67 9.52 -9.13
CA ARG A 57 -18.35 10.81 -9.18
C ARG A 57 -18.40 11.41 -7.79
N ARG A 58 -17.81 12.59 -7.66
CA ARG A 58 -17.84 13.37 -6.44
C ARG A 58 -18.71 14.59 -6.60
N TRP A 59 -19.65 14.76 -5.69
CA TRP A 59 -20.50 15.92 -5.59
C TRP A 59 -19.82 16.95 -4.67
N LEU A 60 -19.59 18.15 -5.17
CA LEU A 60 -19.00 19.22 -4.38
C LEU A 60 -20.05 19.83 -3.45
N ASN A 61 -19.59 20.29 -2.28
CA ASN A 61 -20.46 20.95 -1.32
C ASN A 61 -20.95 22.28 -1.89
N ILE A 62 -22.23 22.61 -1.62
CA ILE A 62 -22.81 23.89 -2.00
C ILE A 62 -22.43 24.90 -0.91
N ALA A 63 -22.03 26.10 -1.30
CA ALA A 63 -21.73 27.17 -0.37
C ALA A 63 -22.96 27.48 0.50
N PRO A 64 -22.80 27.74 1.82
CA PRO A 64 -23.91 28.06 2.70
C PRO A 64 -24.58 29.36 2.28
N SER A 65 -25.91 29.37 2.22
CA SER A 65 -26.70 30.55 1.96
C SER A 65 -26.87 31.37 3.23
N THR A 66 -26.13 32.48 3.35
CA THR A 66 -26.17 33.35 4.53
C THR A 66 -27.15 34.53 4.38
N ALA A 67 -27.71 34.72 3.18
CA ALA A 67 -28.65 35.80 2.92
C ALA A 67 -30.07 35.43 3.40
N PRO A 68 -30.74 36.26 4.24
CA PRO A 68 -32.11 36.00 4.65
C PRO A 68 -33.07 36.13 3.48
N ILE A 69 -33.99 35.19 3.34
CA ILE A 69 -35.03 35.24 2.32
C ILE A 69 -36.03 36.34 2.66
N GLN A 70 -36.21 37.29 1.76
CA GLN A 70 -37.24 38.30 1.89
C GLN A 70 -38.56 37.78 1.31
N GLY A 71 -39.65 37.93 2.04
CA GLY A 71 -40.93 37.22 1.81
C GLY A 71 -41.63 37.41 0.46
N SER A 72 -41.10 38.19 -0.48
CA SER A 72 -41.66 38.36 -1.82
C SER A 72 -40.73 38.00 -2.95
N THR A 73 -39.48 37.58 -2.65
CA THR A 73 -38.47 37.30 -3.68
C THR A 73 -37.92 35.91 -3.51
N THR A 74 -38.08 35.04 -4.52
CA THR A 74 -37.45 33.74 -4.56
C THR A 74 -36.00 33.92 -4.95
N PRO A 75 -35.03 33.40 -4.16
CA PRO A 75 -33.61 33.44 -4.54
C PRO A 75 -33.35 32.64 -5.80
N ASP A 76 -32.29 33.00 -6.52
CA ASP A 76 -31.84 32.24 -7.70
C ASP A 76 -31.43 30.84 -7.33
N PRO A 77 -31.69 29.85 -8.20
CA PRO A 77 -31.36 28.47 -7.95
C PRO A 77 -29.86 28.25 -7.90
N SER A 78 -29.35 27.57 -6.84
CA SER A 78 -27.96 27.16 -6.76
C SER A 78 -27.73 25.89 -7.56
N LYS A 79 -26.58 25.79 -8.22
CA LYS A 79 -26.17 24.63 -8.97
C LYS A 79 -25.12 23.86 -8.16
N GLN A 80 -25.27 22.54 -8.09
CA GLN A 80 -24.27 21.67 -7.50
C GLN A 80 -23.28 21.21 -8.58
N ASP A 81 -22.01 21.45 -8.36
CA ASP A 81 -20.96 21.00 -9.27
C ASP A 81 -20.53 19.57 -8.96
N VAL A 82 -20.04 18.88 -10.00
CA VAL A 82 -19.66 17.47 -9.96
C VAL A 82 -18.28 17.30 -10.58
N THR A 83 -17.41 16.58 -9.89
CA THR A 83 -16.10 16.18 -10.41
C THR A 83 -16.11 14.70 -10.73
N ASP A 84 -15.78 14.33 -11.97
CA ASP A 84 -15.68 12.94 -12.42
C ASP A 84 -14.20 12.53 -12.49
N ILE A 85 -13.82 11.52 -11.72
CA ILE A 85 -12.48 10.93 -11.73
C ILE A 85 -12.54 9.58 -12.41
N THR A 86 -11.79 9.43 -13.49
CA THR A 86 -11.79 8.20 -14.29
C THR A 86 -10.62 7.29 -13.94
N ALA A 87 -10.90 5.99 -13.80
CA ALA A 87 -9.89 4.96 -13.62
C ALA A 87 -10.10 3.83 -14.63
N THR A 88 -9.04 3.36 -15.26
CA THR A 88 -9.07 2.24 -16.21
C THR A 88 -8.54 1.00 -15.55
N ILE A 89 -9.31 -0.09 -15.57
CA ILE A 89 -8.92 -1.38 -15.03
C ILE A 89 -7.97 -2.07 -15.99
N GLN A 90 -6.90 -2.63 -15.44
CA GLN A 90 -5.90 -3.42 -16.18
C GLN A 90 -5.85 -4.85 -15.66
N GLN A 91 -5.50 -5.78 -16.54
CA GLN A 91 -5.30 -7.17 -16.19
C GLN A 91 -3.86 -7.42 -15.78
N TYR A 92 -3.68 -8.06 -14.63
CA TYR A 92 -2.39 -8.50 -14.12
C TYR A 92 -2.41 -10.00 -13.90
N GLY A 93 -1.27 -10.65 -14.05
CA GLY A 93 -1.18 -12.08 -13.81
C GLY A 93 0.25 -12.59 -13.87
N LEU A 94 0.45 -13.74 -13.24
CA LEU A 94 1.69 -14.49 -13.26
C LEU A 94 1.36 -15.98 -13.26
N TRP A 95 2.15 -16.79 -13.97
CA TRP A 95 2.02 -18.22 -13.94
C TRP A 95 3.40 -18.89 -13.78
N LEU A 96 3.38 -20.09 -13.19
CA LEU A 96 4.55 -20.94 -12.98
C LEU A 96 4.32 -22.28 -13.67
N PRO A 97 5.28 -22.80 -14.44
CA PRO A 97 5.22 -24.16 -14.96
C PRO A 97 5.44 -25.17 -13.82
N GLN A 98 4.71 -26.28 -13.86
CA GLN A 98 4.80 -27.37 -12.90
C GLN A 98 5.10 -28.67 -13.66
N PRO A 99 6.38 -29.09 -13.76
CA PRO A 99 6.74 -30.34 -14.42
C PRO A 99 6.25 -31.55 -13.60
N LYS A 100 5.47 -32.41 -14.21
CA LYS A 100 4.88 -33.59 -13.55
C LYS A 100 5.93 -34.54 -13.01
N HIS A 101 7.06 -34.72 -13.71
CA HIS A 101 8.12 -35.65 -13.30
C HIS A 101 8.73 -35.29 -11.93
N ILE A 102 8.74 -34.02 -11.54
CA ILE A 102 9.20 -33.57 -10.22
C ILE A 102 8.23 -34.05 -9.13
N GLU A 103 6.92 -33.87 -9.41
CA GLU A 103 5.88 -34.33 -8.50
C GLU A 103 5.88 -35.84 -8.31
N ASP A 104 6.06 -36.58 -9.41
CA ASP A 104 6.08 -38.05 -9.41
C ASP A 104 7.37 -38.63 -8.77
N THR A 105 8.51 -37.95 -8.82
CA THR A 105 9.81 -38.50 -8.39
C THR A 105 10.25 -38.07 -6.99
N ILE A 106 9.91 -36.83 -6.57
CA ILE A 106 10.46 -36.25 -5.35
C ILE A 106 9.49 -36.36 -4.16
N GLY A 107 8.19 -36.61 -4.37
CA GLY A 107 7.19 -36.69 -3.30
C GLY A 107 7.05 -35.42 -2.46
N ASP A 108 7.66 -34.28 -2.90
CA ASP A 108 7.57 -32.99 -2.25
C ASP A 108 6.32 -32.25 -2.75
N PRO A 109 5.53 -31.61 -1.87
CA PRO A 109 4.33 -30.85 -2.27
C PRO A 109 4.70 -29.56 -3.01
N VAL A 110 5.39 -29.66 -4.16
CA VAL A 110 5.87 -28.54 -4.98
C VAL A 110 4.70 -27.66 -5.44
N LEU A 111 3.57 -28.28 -5.81
CA LEU A 111 2.37 -27.58 -6.22
C LEU A 111 1.82 -26.69 -5.09
N ASN A 112 1.73 -27.21 -3.86
CA ASN A 112 1.25 -26.43 -2.72
C ASN A 112 2.17 -25.25 -2.40
N ARG A 113 3.49 -25.43 -2.55
CA ARG A 113 4.46 -24.35 -2.40
C ARG A 113 4.32 -23.29 -3.48
N ALA A 114 4.13 -23.70 -4.73
CA ALA A 114 3.88 -22.81 -5.85
C ALA A 114 2.58 -21.99 -5.67
N ILE A 115 1.50 -22.63 -5.22
CA ILE A 115 0.23 -21.97 -4.90
C ILE A 115 0.41 -20.90 -3.81
N ASN A 116 1.13 -21.23 -2.74
CA ASN A 116 1.43 -20.28 -1.67
C ASN A 116 2.30 -19.11 -2.15
N ALA A 117 3.30 -19.37 -2.98
CA ALA A 117 4.16 -18.34 -3.56
C ALA A 117 3.37 -17.41 -4.50
N LEU A 118 2.51 -17.96 -5.36
CA LEU A 118 1.64 -17.21 -6.26
C LEU A 118 0.62 -16.35 -5.49
N SER A 119 0.02 -16.90 -4.43
CA SER A 119 -0.90 -16.17 -3.56
C SER A 119 -0.22 -14.97 -2.88
N HIS A 120 1.02 -15.16 -2.42
CA HIS A 120 1.81 -14.07 -1.87
C HIS A 120 2.19 -13.03 -2.94
N ASN A 121 2.64 -13.47 -4.11
CA ASN A 121 2.99 -12.61 -5.23
C ASN A 121 1.81 -11.75 -5.67
N MET A 122 0.62 -12.33 -5.83
CA MET A 122 -0.60 -11.62 -6.20
C MET A 122 -0.90 -10.47 -5.24
N ARG A 123 -0.90 -10.72 -3.92
CA ARG A 123 -1.11 -9.69 -2.90
C ARG A 123 -0.06 -8.59 -2.97
N MET A 124 1.21 -8.96 -3.13
CA MET A 124 2.30 -7.99 -3.23
C MET A 124 2.22 -7.15 -4.50
N THR A 125 1.75 -7.74 -5.61
CA THR A 125 1.54 -6.99 -6.87
C THR A 125 0.48 -5.90 -6.69
N TYR A 126 -0.64 -6.20 -6.05
CA TYR A 126 -1.68 -5.20 -5.79
C TYR A 126 -1.20 -4.09 -4.85
N GLU A 127 -0.51 -4.44 -3.78
CA GLU A 127 0.08 -3.45 -2.86
C GLU A 127 1.11 -2.56 -3.55
N GLN A 128 1.93 -3.14 -4.44
CA GLN A 128 2.94 -2.37 -5.18
C GLN A 128 2.30 -1.42 -6.20
N ILE A 129 1.22 -1.85 -6.88
CA ILE A 129 0.47 -1.00 -7.80
C ILE A 129 -0.17 0.16 -7.04
N ALA A 130 -0.83 -0.12 -5.90
CA ALA A 130 -1.42 0.89 -5.06
C ALA A 130 -0.35 1.90 -4.60
N TYR A 131 0.77 1.44 -4.06
CA TYR A 131 1.87 2.31 -3.64
C TYR A 131 2.42 3.17 -4.78
N ASN A 132 2.60 2.58 -5.98
CA ASN A 132 3.11 3.32 -7.13
C ASN A 132 2.22 4.48 -7.55
N ILE A 133 0.92 4.36 -7.36
CA ILE A 133 -0.06 5.42 -7.65
C ILE A 133 -0.10 6.44 -6.49
N LEU A 134 -0.21 5.97 -5.24
CA LEU A 134 -0.30 6.85 -4.08
C LEU A 134 0.95 7.73 -3.89
N ARG A 135 2.13 7.21 -4.23
CA ARG A 135 3.36 8.00 -4.17
C ARG A 135 3.44 9.16 -5.18
N MET A 136 2.48 9.22 -6.13
CA MET A 136 2.41 10.29 -7.15
C MET A 136 1.48 11.44 -6.73
N GLY A 137 0.82 11.36 -5.57
CA GLY A 137 -0.04 12.42 -5.06
C GLY A 137 0.64 13.78 -5.07
N ALA A 138 -0.13 14.83 -5.34
CA ALA A 138 0.37 16.18 -5.54
C ALA A 138 0.70 16.90 -4.22
N ASN A 139 -0.02 16.57 -3.14
CA ASN A 139 0.18 17.19 -1.83
C ASN A 139 1.42 16.62 -1.12
N VAL A 140 2.55 17.34 -1.19
CA VAL A 140 3.85 16.85 -0.73
C VAL A 140 4.50 17.82 0.24
N PHE A 141 4.91 17.29 1.38
CA PHE A 141 5.67 17.99 2.41
C PHE A 141 7.08 17.44 2.50
N TYR A 142 8.05 18.32 2.66
CA TYR A 142 9.45 17.95 2.74
C TYR A 142 10.04 18.32 4.10
N ALA A 143 10.69 17.37 4.77
CA ALA A 143 11.46 17.64 5.97
C ALA A 143 12.83 18.19 5.56
N THR A 144 12.89 19.49 5.31
CA THR A 144 14.11 20.20 4.93
C THR A 144 14.49 21.23 5.99
N GLY A 145 15.78 21.47 6.20
CA GLY A 145 16.29 22.61 6.95
C GLY A 145 16.51 23.83 6.05
N SER A 146 16.12 23.78 4.79
CA SER A 146 16.24 24.83 3.78
C SER A 146 14.87 25.44 3.46
N THR A 147 14.87 26.64 2.90
CA THR A 147 13.67 27.27 2.33
C THR A 147 13.18 26.59 1.05
N SER A 148 14.03 25.76 0.43
CA SER A 148 13.65 24.98 -0.75
C SER A 148 12.76 23.81 -0.37
N GLN A 149 11.54 23.80 -0.86
CA GLN A 149 10.58 22.71 -0.69
C GLN A 149 10.71 21.74 -1.86
N ASP A 150 11.80 20.97 -1.87
CA ASP A 150 12.09 19.98 -2.90
C ASP A 150 12.74 18.75 -2.30
N ARG A 151 12.53 17.60 -2.93
CA ARG A 151 13.12 16.31 -2.51
C ARG A 151 14.64 16.36 -2.44
N THR A 152 15.29 17.06 -3.38
CA THR A 152 16.76 17.19 -3.41
C THR A 152 17.31 17.95 -2.22
N ALA A 153 16.50 18.76 -1.54
CA ALA A 153 16.85 19.49 -0.32
C ALA A 153 16.59 18.71 0.96
N VAL A 154 15.89 17.56 0.89
CA VAL A 154 15.65 16.69 2.06
C VAL A 154 16.98 16.15 2.58
N GLY A 155 17.22 16.28 3.87
CA GLY A 155 18.50 15.91 4.50
C GLY A 155 19.44 17.10 4.72
N THR A 156 19.07 18.32 4.32
CA THR A 156 19.82 19.55 4.63
C THR A 156 19.51 20.06 6.03
N GLY A 157 20.42 20.89 6.55
CA GLY A 157 20.28 21.57 7.84
C GLY A 157 20.60 20.71 9.06
N ALA A 158 20.52 21.33 10.24
CA ALA A 158 20.91 20.72 11.52
C ALA A 158 20.09 19.49 11.91
N GLY A 159 18.83 19.42 11.45
CA GLY A 159 17.93 18.28 11.71
C GLY A 159 18.07 17.12 10.74
N ASN A 160 19.00 17.19 9.76
CA ASN A 160 19.23 16.15 8.75
C ASN A 160 17.95 15.67 8.00
N GLY A 161 16.89 16.46 8.00
CA GLY A 161 15.61 16.06 7.37
C GLY A 161 14.88 14.90 8.06
N VAL A 162 15.16 14.64 9.33
CA VAL A 162 14.50 13.61 10.14
C VAL A 162 13.09 14.08 10.51
N LEU A 163 12.17 13.14 10.67
CA LEU A 163 10.79 13.42 11.10
C LEU A 163 10.78 14.13 12.46
N THR A 164 10.08 15.25 12.52
CA THR A 164 9.84 16.01 13.77
C THR A 164 8.34 16.16 14.02
N LEU A 165 7.95 16.35 15.27
CA LEU A 165 6.55 16.56 15.64
C LEU A 165 5.97 17.82 14.97
N ALA A 166 6.79 18.88 14.84
CA ALA A 166 6.35 20.11 14.16
C ALA A 166 5.98 19.87 12.69
N LYS A 167 6.78 19.06 11.97
CA LYS A 167 6.47 18.70 10.58
C LYS A 167 5.26 17.79 10.48
N LEU A 168 5.04 16.90 11.45
CA LEU A 168 3.85 16.07 11.49
C LEU A 168 2.59 16.91 11.68
N ARG A 169 2.62 17.88 12.59
CA ARG A 169 1.52 18.81 12.84
C ARG A 169 1.19 19.67 11.62
N GLU A 170 2.21 20.15 10.90
CA GLU A 170 2.02 20.91 9.64
C GLU A 170 1.24 20.10 8.60
N VAL A 171 1.50 18.80 8.50
CA VAL A 171 0.76 17.91 7.60
C VAL A 171 -0.67 17.70 8.09
N VAL A 172 -0.87 17.45 9.39
CA VAL A 172 -2.20 17.25 9.99
C VAL A 172 -3.02 18.51 9.84
N GLU A 173 -2.47 19.68 10.12
CA GLU A 173 -3.13 20.99 9.93
C GLU A 173 -3.59 21.20 8.49
N SER A 174 -2.80 20.79 7.50
CA SER A 174 -3.19 20.85 6.09
C SER A 174 -4.36 19.90 5.75
N LEU A 175 -4.41 18.72 6.36
CA LEU A 175 -5.54 17.79 6.16
C LEU A 175 -6.80 18.31 6.85
N GLU A 176 -6.69 18.84 8.06
CA GLU A 176 -7.80 19.45 8.80
C GLU A 176 -8.35 20.71 8.12
N ALA A 177 -7.47 21.52 7.52
CA ALA A 177 -7.89 22.69 6.73
C ALA A 177 -8.74 22.32 5.49
N ASN A 178 -8.61 21.11 5.00
CA ASN A 178 -9.40 20.55 3.90
C ASN A 178 -10.62 19.72 4.39
N ASP A 179 -10.97 19.83 5.68
CA ASP A 179 -12.09 19.09 6.30
C ASP A 179 -12.03 17.57 6.06
N VAL A 180 -10.82 16.98 6.10
CA VAL A 180 -10.61 15.55 5.84
C VAL A 180 -11.08 14.71 7.03
N GLU A 181 -12.01 13.80 6.78
CA GLU A 181 -12.51 12.88 7.82
C GLU A 181 -11.44 11.84 8.19
N GLN A 182 -11.25 11.61 9.50
CA GLN A 182 -10.35 10.57 10.01
C GLN A 182 -10.89 9.17 9.68
N ILE A 183 -10.00 8.19 9.61
CA ILE A 183 -10.36 6.80 9.28
C ILE A 183 -10.75 6.01 10.52
N THR A 184 -10.08 6.26 11.65
CA THR A 184 -10.30 5.49 12.87
C THR A 184 -11.05 6.33 13.89
N GLU A 185 -12.02 5.68 14.55
CA GLU A 185 -12.77 6.28 15.65
C GLU A 185 -11.94 6.33 16.93
N MET A 186 -12.34 7.17 17.87
CA MET A 186 -11.73 7.35 19.17
C MET A 186 -11.74 6.06 19.98
N ILE A 187 -10.59 5.68 20.52
CA ILE A 187 -10.47 4.56 21.45
C ILE A 187 -10.46 5.14 22.89
N HIS A 188 -11.55 4.92 23.62
CA HIS A 188 -11.65 5.34 25.01
C HIS A 188 -10.70 4.53 25.90
N ALA A 189 -10.17 5.16 26.96
CA ALA A 189 -9.43 4.44 27.99
C ALA A 189 -10.35 3.46 28.73
N ASP A 190 -9.82 2.28 29.10
CA ASP A 190 -10.52 1.27 29.89
C ASP A 190 -10.09 1.36 31.37
N ILE A 191 -10.83 0.71 32.26
CA ILE A 191 -10.56 0.60 33.70
C ILE A 191 -9.22 -0.12 33.98
N LYS A 192 -8.67 -0.82 32.98
CA LYS A 192 -7.38 -1.53 33.11
C LYS A 192 -6.22 -0.55 33.29
N ILE A 193 -5.32 -0.88 34.23
CA ILE A 193 -4.16 -0.07 34.56
C ILE A 193 -3.27 0.12 33.32
N GLY A 194 -2.89 1.38 33.03
CA GLY A 194 -1.95 1.72 31.96
C GLY A 194 -2.56 1.96 30.58
N THR A 195 -3.89 1.94 30.46
CA THR A 195 -4.56 2.28 29.20
C THR A 195 -4.67 3.80 29.03
N LYS A 196 -4.41 4.27 27.79
CA LYS A 196 -4.55 5.66 27.39
C LYS A 196 -5.57 5.79 26.26
N PRO A 197 -6.37 6.88 26.24
CA PRO A 197 -7.25 7.13 25.11
C PRO A 197 -6.42 7.45 23.87
N VAL A 198 -6.92 7.07 22.70
CA VAL A 198 -6.38 7.43 21.38
C VAL A 198 -7.46 8.21 20.67
N GLU A 199 -7.13 9.38 20.20
CA GLU A 199 -8.04 10.24 19.44
C GLU A 199 -8.38 9.62 18.09
N ASP A 200 -9.37 10.20 17.40
CA ASP A 200 -9.64 9.89 16.00
C ASP A 200 -8.38 10.17 15.17
N CYS A 201 -8.01 9.24 14.29
CA CYS A 201 -6.71 9.33 13.65
C CYS A 201 -6.77 9.15 12.13
N TYR A 202 -5.85 9.86 11.48
CA TYR A 202 -5.39 9.56 10.13
C TYR A 202 -4.46 8.35 10.14
N ILE A 203 -4.35 7.67 9.01
CA ILE A 203 -3.44 6.54 8.86
C ILE A 203 -2.18 6.99 8.12
N ALA A 204 -1.04 6.74 8.74
CA ALA A 204 0.27 6.97 8.15
C ALA A 204 0.96 5.65 7.82
N VAL A 205 1.27 5.42 6.54
CA VAL A 205 2.00 4.23 6.09
C VAL A 205 3.44 4.60 5.79
N CYS A 206 4.39 3.91 6.43
CA CYS A 206 5.81 4.21 6.32
C CYS A 206 6.68 2.96 6.21
N HIS A 207 7.94 3.16 5.79
CA HIS A 207 8.94 2.10 5.78
C HIS A 207 9.41 1.73 7.20
N SER A 208 9.81 0.47 7.40
CA SER A 208 10.29 -0.03 8.71
C SER A 208 11.51 0.72 9.26
N ASP A 209 12.33 1.32 8.39
CA ASP A 209 13.52 2.08 8.76
C ASP A 209 13.23 3.35 9.57
N LEU A 210 12.02 3.89 9.44
CA LEU A 210 11.57 5.05 10.21
C LEU A 210 11.09 4.69 11.62
N GLY A 211 11.02 3.40 11.94
CA GLY A 211 10.45 2.93 13.20
C GLY A 211 11.16 3.45 14.46
N ARG A 212 12.46 3.71 14.41
CA ARG A 212 13.20 4.33 15.52
C ARG A 212 12.80 5.79 15.68
N THR A 213 12.85 6.55 14.61
CA THR A 213 12.52 7.98 14.60
C THR A 213 11.10 8.25 15.09
N ILE A 214 10.12 7.43 14.65
CA ILE A 214 8.72 7.58 15.06
C ILE A 214 8.55 7.29 16.55
N ARG A 215 9.24 6.30 17.10
CA ARG A 215 9.17 5.97 18.53
C ARG A 215 9.83 7.03 19.43
N ASP A 216 10.77 7.78 18.90
CA ASP A 216 11.46 8.85 19.59
C ASP A 216 10.68 10.18 19.58
N LEU A 217 9.53 10.25 18.87
CA LEU A 217 8.66 11.43 18.86
C LEU A 217 8.00 11.64 20.24
N PRO A 218 7.92 12.90 20.70
CA PRO A 218 7.17 13.24 21.90
C PRO A 218 5.69 12.83 21.76
N GLY A 219 5.12 12.27 22.82
CA GLY A 219 3.71 11.85 22.82
C GLY A 219 3.43 10.50 22.14
N PHE A 220 4.47 9.76 21.75
CA PHE A 220 4.28 8.44 21.12
C PHE A 220 3.60 7.45 22.07
N LEU A 221 2.48 6.90 21.62
CA LEU A 221 1.70 5.86 22.29
C LEU A 221 1.95 4.50 21.65
N LYS A 222 2.35 3.52 22.46
CA LYS A 222 2.56 2.15 21.97
C LYS A 222 1.21 1.43 21.82
N PRO A 223 1.06 0.50 20.85
CA PRO A 223 -0.19 -0.28 20.72
C PRO A 223 -0.56 -1.07 21.97
N VAL A 224 0.41 -1.44 22.79
CA VAL A 224 0.18 -2.13 24.08
C VAL A 224 -0.54 -1.24 25.11
N GLU A 225 -0.48 0.08 24.95
CA GLU A 225 -1.14 1.05 25.83
C GLU A 225 -2.61 1.31 25.42
N TYR A 226 -3.08 0.75 24.29
CA TYR A 226 -4.46 0.87 23.84
C TYR A 226 -5.40 0.04 24.70
N ALA A 227 -6.64 0.50 24.89
CA ALA A 227 -7.61 -0.17 25.73
C ALA A 227 -8.04 -1.54 25.18
N LYS A 228 -8.11 -1.69 23.86
CA LYS A 228 -8.55 -2.92 23.19
C LYS A 228 -7.52 -3.39 22.17
N ASN A 229 -7.13 -4.66 22.28
CA ASN A 229 -6.23 -5.27 21.31
C ASN A 229 -6.86 -5.48 19.91
N GLU A 230 -8.20 -5.52 19.84
CA GLU A 230 -8.95 -5.69 18.58
C GLU A 230 -8.83 -4.47 17.67
N ASP A 231 -8.62 -3.28 18.24
CA ASP A 231 -8.49 -2.03 17.51
C ASP A 231 -7.08 -1.79 16.93
N ILE A 232 -6.12 -2.69 17.24
CA ILE A 232 -4.75 -2.60 16.75
C ILE A 232 -4.70 -3.02 15.28
N LEU A 233 -4.20 -2.12 14.42
CA LEU A 233 -4.03 -2.40 13.00
C LEU A 233 -2.86 -3.37 12.75
N PRO A 234 -2.98 -4.28 11.78
CA PRO A 234 -1.89 -5.20 11.44
C PRO A 234 -0.64 -4.46 10.97
N GLY A 235 0.44 -4.53 11.74
CA GLY A 235 1.70 -3.84 11.45
C GLY A 235 1.80 -2.44 12.05
N GLU A 236 0.84 -2.05 12.87
CA GLU A 236 0.87 -0.80 13.60
C GLU A 236 2.06 -0.71 14.55
N MET A 237 2.70 0.45 14.57
CA MET A 237 3.80 0.75 15.48
C MET A 237 3.35 1.54 16.70
N GLY A 238 2.32 2.36 16.55
CA GLY A 238 1.77 3.24 17.57
C GLY A 238 1.12 4.47 16.97
N ALA A 239 0.66 5.36 17.84
CA ALA A 239 0.04 6.63 17.49
C ALA A 239 0.87 7.80 18.05
N VAL A 240 0.84 8.92 17.34
CA VAL A 240 1.33 10.22 17.81
C VAL A 240 0.25 11.23 17.48
N GLU A 241 -0.33 11.83 18.50
CA GLU A 241 -1.48 12.72 18.33
C GLU A 241 -2.56 12.05 17.45
N ASN A 242 -3.05 12.72 16.41
CA ASN A 242 -4.12 12.26 15.52
C ASN A 242 -3.59 11.37 14.37
N VAL A 243 -2.42 10.75 14.49
CA VAL A 243 -1.84 9.92 13.42
C VAL A 243 -1.40 8.56 13.93
N ARG A 244 -1.95 7.49 13.34
CA ARG A 244 -1.54 6.10 13.61
C ARG A 244 -0.56 5.62 12.54
N PHE A 245 0.60 5.16 12.98
CA PHE A 245 1.68 4.73 12.11
C PHE A 245 1.66 3.24 11.88
N VAL A 246 1.57 2.84 10.60
CA VAL A 246 1.61 1.45 10.18
C VAL A 246 2.86 1.24 9.31
N LYS A 247 3.69 0.26 9.68
CA LYS A 247 4.90 -0.06 8.93
C LYS A 247 4.59 -1.04 7.80
N HIS A 248 5.03 -0.70 6.61
CA HIS A 248 4.93 -1.58 5.46
C HIS A 248 6.12 -1.43 4.51
N ASN A 249 6.85 -2.53 4.27
CA ASN A 249 8.08 -2.49 3.47
C ASN A 249 7.84 -2.40 1.94
N VAL A 250 6.60 -2.29 1.48
CA VAL A 250 6.28 -1.92 0.10
C VAL A 250 6.55 -0.44 -0.14
N VAL A 251 6.45 0.40 0.91
CA VAL A 251 6.79 1.82 0.86
C VAL A 251 8.30 1.95 0.78
N GLN A 252 8.84 1.86 -0.45
CA GLN A 252 10.27 1.92 -0.70
C GLN A 252 10.79 3.36 -0.71
N PRO A 253 11.99 3.62 -0.16
CA PRO A 253 12.61 4.94 -0.22
C PRO A 253 13.03 5.31 -1.64
N PHE A 254 13.07 6.60 -1.92
CA PHE A 254 13.73 7.17 -3.09
C PHE A 254 15.24 7.21 -2.81
N LYS A 255 15.96 6.20 -3.29
CA LYS A 255 17.39 6.02 -3.01
C LYS A 255 18.23 7.14 -3.63
N GLY A 256 19.08 7.78 -2.80
CA GLY A 256 20.00 8.82 -3.26
C GLY A 256 19.32 10.06 -3.86
N ALA A 257 18.05 10.32 -3.53
CA ALA A 257 17.28 11.42 -4.08
C ALA A 257 17.36 12.71 -3.27
N GLY A 258 17.89 12.64 -2.05
CA GLY A 258 18.05 13.78 -1.16
C GLY A 258 19.38 14.50 -1.32
N SER A 259 19.67 15.38 -0.38
CA SER A 259 20.93 16.13 -0.30
C SER A 259 22.15 15.25 0.02
N SER A 260 23.33 15.77 -0.20
CA SER A 260 24.57 15.12 0.24
C SER A 260 24.63 15.11 1.77
N ASN A 261 24.44 13.94 2.37
CA ASN A 261 24.46 13.78 3.83
C ASN A 261 24.91 12.36 4.19
N THR A 262 25.93 12.28 5.04
CA THR A 262 26.50 11.00 5.49
C THR A 262 25.99 10.55 6.86
N ASN A 263 25.28 11.41 7.59
CA ASN A 263 24.73 11.12 8.93
C ASN A 263 23.41 10.35 8.89
N VAL A 264 22.80 10.29 7.71
CA VAL A 264 21.56 9.54 7.46
C VAL A 264 21.83 8.35 6.55
N LYS A 265 20.84 7.45 6.41
CA LYS A 265 20.91 6.39 5.40
C LYS A 265 21.05 7.03 4.03
N ASN A 266 22.05 6.62 3.27
CA ASN A 266 22.38 7.23 2.00
C ASN A 266 22.79 6.18 0.95
N THR A 267 22.58 6.53 -0.30
CA THR A 267 23.04 5.79 -1.48
C THR A 267 23.95 6.71 -2.28
N ALA A 268 25.17 6.28 -2.56
CA ALA A 268 26.18 7.06 -3.28
C ALA A 268 26.45 8.46 -2.67
N GLY A 269 26.42 8.58 -1.34
CA GLY A 269 26.70 9.83 -0.61
C GLY A 269 25.52 10.80 -0.52
N LYS A 270 24.41 10.51 -1.18
CA LYS A 270 23.15 11.29 -1.11
C LYS A 270 22.13 10.61 -0.20
N ALA A 271 21.41 11.39 0.58
CA ALA A 271 20.40 10.90 1.51
C ALA A 271 19.29 10.10 0.78
N ASP A 272 18.91 8.98 1.37
CA ASP A 272 17.74 8.22 0.94
C ASP A 272 16.49 8.88 1.54
N VAL A 273 15.51 9.21 0.69
CA VAL A 273 14.30 9.90 1.09
C VAL A 273 13.17 8.90 1.26
N TYR A 274 12.62 8.87 2.45
CA TYR A 274 11.54 7.96 2.84
C TYR A 274 10.19 8.68 2.78
N PRO A 275 9.27 8.26 1.91
CA PRO A 275 7.92 8.80 1.92
C PRO A 275 7.13 8.21 3.10
N ILE A 276 6.38 9.05 3.78
CA ILE A 276 5.31 8.68 4.71
C ILE A 276 4.03 9.09 4.03
N LEU A 277 3.13 8.15 3.75
CA LEU A 277 1.84 8.40 3.15
C LEU A 277 0.81 8.55 4.27
N ILE A 278 0.27 9.74 4.44
CA ILE A 278 -0.75 10.06 5.43
C ILE A 278 -2.05 10.33 4.67
N PHE A 279 -3.13 9.67 5.04
CA PHE A 279 -4.40 9.81 4.35
C PHE A 279 -5.58 9.68 5.31
N GLY A 280 -6.67 10.36 4.95
CA GLY A 280 -7.96 10.24 5.58
C GLY A 280 -8.90 9.34 4.78
N LYS A 281 -10.16 9.36 5.15
CA LYS A 281 -11.23 8.58 4.53
C LYS A 281 -11.43 9.02 3.08
N GLU A 282 -11.68 8.05 2.19
CA GLU A 282 -11.95 8.29 0.76
C GLU A 282 -10.85 9.03 -0.03
N ALA A 283 -9.62 9.06 0.48
CA ALA A 283 -8.50 9.67 -0.23
C ALA A 283 -8.18 8.96 -1.55
N PHE A 284 -8.34 7.65 -1.60
CA PHE A 284 -8.09 6.83 -2.80
C PHE A 284 -9.09 5.69 -2.94
N GLY A 285 -9.38 5.32 -4.19
CA GLY A 285 -10.26 4.23 -4.54
C GLY A 285 -9.52 3.06 -5.16
N MET A 286 -10.05 1.87 -4.93
CA MET A 286 -9.63 0.62 -5.54
C MET A 286 -10.82 -0.04 -6.22
N THR A 287 -10.63 -0.44 -7.47
CA THR A 287 -11.68 -1.08 -8.25
C THR A 287 -11.21 -2.43 -8.75
N ARG A 288 -12.09 -3.40 -8.65
CA ARG A 288 -11.92 -4.75 -9.20
C ARG A 288 -13.11 -5.11 -10.08
N LEU A 289 -12.93 -6.09 -10.96
CA LEU A 289 -14.00 -6.56 -11.83
C LEU A 289 -14.85 -7.61 -11.09
N LYS A 290 -16.13 -7.31 -10.88
CA LYS A 290 -17.10 -8.23 -10.25
C LYS A 290 -17.34 -9.45 -11.14
N GLY A 291 -17.37 -10.64 -10.54
CA GLY A 291 -17.61 -11.89 -11.28
C GLY A 291 -16.36 -12.51 -11.93
N VAL A 292 -15.21 -11.88 -11.81
CA VAL A 292 -13.91 -12.53 -12.00
C VAL A 292 -13.34 -12.71 -10.60
N GLU A 293 -13.11 -13.96 -10.20
CA GLU A 293 -12.62 -14.26 -8.86
C GLU A 293 -11.25 -13.60 -8.64
N PHE A 294 -11.24 -12.55 -7.83
CA PHE A 294 -10.09 -11.68 -7.57
C PHE A 294 -8.92 -12.40 -6.88
N ASN A 295 -9.18 -13.51 -6.19
CA ASN A 295 -8.18 -14.22 -5.38
C ASN A 295 -8.02 -15.68 -5.81
N LYS A 296 -8.35 -16.02 -7.05
CA LYS A 296 -8.30 -17.40 -7.51
C LYS A 296 -6.95 -17.74 -8.11
N ILE A 297 -6.37 -18.82 -7.63
CA ILE A 297 -5.22 -19.45 -8.27
C ILE A 297 -5.75 -20.53 -9.21
N LEU A 298 -5.42 -20.37 -10.47
CA LEU A 298 -5.77 -21.31 -11.53
C LEU A 298 -4.69 -22.41 -11.57
N VAL A 299 -5.10 -23.65 -11.38
CA VAL A 299 -4.21 -24.80 -11.49
C VAL A 299 -4.69 -25.67 -12.65
N ALA A 300 -3.82 -25.91 -13.59
CA ALA A 300 -4.04 -26.87 -14.67
C ALA A 300 -3.06 -28.03 -14.50
N ASN A 301 -3.58 -29.20 -14.17
CA ASN A 301 -2.79 -30.43 -14.12
C ASN A 301 -2.28 -30.79 -15.50
N ALA A 302 -1.15 -31.50 -15.54
CA ALA A 302 -0.57 -32.02 -16.78
C ALA A 302 -1.59 -32.92 -17.51
N GLN A 303 -1.92 -32.57 -18.74
CA GLN A 303 -2.84 -33.31 -19.60
C GLN A 303 -2.25 -33.51 -21.00
N VAL A 304 -2.60 -34.63 -21.62
CA VAL A 304 -2.19 -34.90 -23.00
C VAL A 304 -2.91 -33.95 -23.94
N THR A 305 -2.15 -33.11 -24.62
CA THR A 305 -2.65 -32.17 -25.64
C THR A 305 -1.74 -32.20 -26.86
N SER A 306 -2.18 -31.60 -27.99
CA SER A 306 -1.34 -31.48 -29.18
C SER A 306 -0.03 -30.69 -28.93
N ALA A 307 -0.01 -29.80 -27.93
CA ALA A 307 1.16 -29.04 -27.52
C ALA A 307 2.04 -29.77 -26.51
N ASP A 308 1.48 -30.76 -25.79
CA ASP A 308 2.15 -31.61 -24.81
C ASP A 308 1.64 -33.06 -24.95
N PRO A 309 2.17 -33.82 -25.95
CA PRO A 309 1.67 -35.16 -26.25
C PRO A 309 1.89 -36.19 -25.12
N LEU A 310 2.79 -35.94 -24.22
CA LEU A 310 3.09 -36.83 -23.09
C LEU A 310 2.44 -36.35 -21.78
N GLY A 311 1.77 -35.19 -21.77
CA GLY A 311 1.12 -34.69 -20.57
C GLY A 311 2.07 -34.44 -19.41
N GLN A 312 3.23 -33.84 -19.68
CA GLN A 312 4.29 -33.63 -18.68
C GLN A 312 4.29 -32.23 -18.06
N ARG A 313 3.46 -31.32 -18.58
CA ARG A 313 3.44 -29.92 -18.18
C ARG A 313 2.14 -29.53 -17.52
N GLY A 314 2.18 -29.33 -16.21
CA GLY A 314 1.16 -28.60 -15.47
C GLY A 314 1.47 -27.13 -15.38
N THR A 315 0.51 -26.32 -15.01
CA THR A 315 0.67 -24.89 -14.78
C THR A 315 -0.10 -24.45 -13.54
N ALA A 316 0.46 -23.55 -12.76
CA ALA A 316 -0.24 -22.83 -11.70
C ALA A 316 -0.08 -21.33 -11.95
N GLY A 317 -1.16 -20.56 -11.85
CA GLY A 317 -1.12 -19.13 -12.12
C GLY A 317 -2.26 -18.39 -11.47
N TRP A 318 -2.17 -17.06 -11.49
CA TRP A 318 -3.25 -16.17 -11.12
C TRP A 318 -3.42 -15.08 -12.17
N ASN A 319 -4.62 -14.60 -12.30
CA ASN A 319 -4.92 -13.38 -13.02
C ASN A 319 -5.98 -12.59 -12.26
N GLY A 320 -5.97 -11.27 -12.45
CA GLY A 320 -6.94 -10.40 -11.83
C GLY A 320 -7.01 -9.06 -12.54
N TRP A 321 -8.19 -8.47 -12.50
CA TRP A 321 -8.44 -7.13 -13.01
C TRP A 321 -8.50 -6.16 -11.86
N PHE A 322 -7.64 -5.15 -11.89
CA PHE A 322 -7.45 -4.26 -10.76
C PHE A 322 -7.00 -2.87 -11.21
N THR A 323 -7.42 -1.86 -10.47
CA THR A 323 -6.88 -0.50 -10.58
C THR A 323 -7.00 0.22 -9.25
N THR A 324 -6.09 1.16 -9.04
CA THR A 324 -6.11 2.11 -7.92
C THR A 324 -6.10 3.51 -8.50
N LYS A 325 -6.81 4.44 -7.88
CA LYS A 325 -6.80 5.86 -8.28
C LYS A 325 -6.88 6.74 -7.04
N ILE A 326 -6.15 7.84 -7.02
CA ILE A 326 -6.33 8.91 -6.04
C ILE A 326 -7.65 9.60 -6.39
N LEU A 327 -8.55 9.67 -5.41
CA LEU A 327 -9.87 10.31 -5.56
C LEU A 327 -9.80 11.80 -5.23
N GLU A 328 -8.98 12.15 -4.24
CA GLU A 328 -8.71 13.54 -3.88
C GLU A 328 -7.27 13.66 -3.39
N ASP A 329 -6.49 14.53 -4.05
CA ASP A 329 -5.10 14.78 -3.65
C ASP A 329 -5.01 15.51 -2.30
N ASP A 330 -6.00 16.35 -1.97
CA ASP A 330 -6.05 17.11 -0.71
C ASP A 330 -6.39 16.22 0.50
N TYR A 331 -6.96 15.01 0.28
CA TYR A 331 -7.30 14.05 1.34
C TYR A 331 -6.14 13.14 1.71
N MET A 332 -5.03 13.27 1.00
CA MET A 332 -3.80 12.58 1.34
C MET A 332 -2.61 13.53 1.28
N ALA A 333 -1.62 13.26 2.11
CA ALA A 333 -0.36 13.97 2.11
C ALA A 333 0.81 13.00 2.06
N ARG A 334 1.86 13.36 1.33
CA ARG A 334 3.12 12.63 1.31
C ARG A 334 4.18 13.46 2.02
N LEU A 335 4.59 13.01 3.20
CA LEU A 335 5.70 13.61 3.94
C LEU A 335 7.00 12.88 3.63
N GLU A 336 7.98 13.57 3.07
CA GLU A 336 9.28 13.05 2.68
C GLU A 336 10.35 13.40 3.72
N VAL A 337 10.91 12.36 4.33
CA VAL A 337 11.86 12.46 5.45
C VAL A 337 13.09 11.59 5.21
N THR A 338 14.13 11.78 6.02
CA THR A 338 15.29 10.89 6.07
C THR A 338 15.21 9.94 7.26
N SER A 339 16.01 8.89 7.24
CA SER A 339 16.23 8.00 8.36
C SER A 339 17.67 8.12 8.86
N PRO A 340 17.91 8.33 10.17
CA PRO A 340 19.28 8.37 10.71
C PRO A 340 19.96 7.02 10.49
N LYS A 341 21.29 7.05 10.37
CA LYS A 341 22.10 5.82 10.44
C LYS A 341 21.96 5.18 11.81
N ALA A 342 21.94 3.84 11.82
CA ALA A 342 21.96 3.06 13.05
C ALA A 342 23.28 3.21 13.79
#